data_bc9890c229d68e9a97621734facd6494
#
_entry.id   bc9890c229d68e9a97621734facd6494
#
_cell.length_a   1.000
_cell.length_b   1.000
_cell.length_c   1.000
_cell.angle_alpha   90.00
_cell.angle_beta   90.00
_cell.angle_gamma   90.00
#
_symmetry.space_group_name_H-M   'P 1'
#
loop_
_entity.id
_entity.type
_entity.pdbx_description
1 polymer ?
#
loop_
_entity_poly.entity_id
_entity_poly.type
_entity_poly.pdbx_seq_one_letter_code
_entity_poly.pdbx_strand_id
1 'polypeptide(L)'
;MNHSMSEKLHDEALLHIVGGVNSPSRSNKGVGGGIPVTMERASGAYFYDVDGNKYIDYLAAFGPIITGHAHPHITEAITKAAQNGVLYGTPTKHEITFAKMLKEAIPSLEKVRFTNSGTEAVMTTIRVARAYTGRDKIIKFAGCYHGHFDLVLVEAGSGPSTLGIPDSAGVTKSTAEEVITVPFNDLDSFKEALAIWGDQIAAVLVEPIVGNFGMVEPAEGFLESVNELAHANGSLVIYDEVITAFRFMYGGAQNYLGVIPDLTAMGKIIGGGLPIGAYGGRVDIMEKVAPLGPAYQAGTHAGNPASILSGIACLEVLQEEDLYDRFEKYGKMLKEGIEKAADKYGISVTVNQIVGALTVYFTDEPVTNYAEAGATDGEKFGQFFKGMLEEGINLAPSKYEAWFITSAHSKADIEETIHAVNTVFAKMVQDN
;
A
#
# COMPACT_ATOMS: atom_id res chain seq x y z
N MET A 1 -1.83 -5.86 28.97
CA MET A 1 -2.85 -6.85 28.44
C MET A 1 -2.38 -8.28 28.65
N ASN A 2 -3.27 -9.30 28.62
CA ASN A 2 -2.87 -10.72 28.63
C ASN A 2 -2.66 -11.21 27.19
N HIS A 3 -1.56 -11.94 26.91
CA HIS A 3 -1.25 -12.51 25.59
C HIS A 3 -0.82 -13.97 25.63
N SER A 4 -1.16 -14.68 26.73
CA SER A 4 -0.69 -16.05 26.97
C SER A 4 -1.16 -17.08 25.95
N MET A 5 -2.35 -16.89 25.37
CA MET A 5 -2.84 -17.78 24.30
C MET A 5 -2.16 -17.44 22.97
N SER A 6 -1.96 -16.14 22.67
CA SER A 6 -1.21 -15.69 21.50
C SER A 6 0.22 -16.25 21.52
N GLU A 7 0.92 -16.22 22.66
CA GLU A 7 2.24 -16.85 22.84
C GLU A 7 2.23 -18.33 22.49
N LYS A 8 1.32 -19.08 23.07
CA LYS A 8 1.18 -20.52 22.82
C LYS A 8 0.92 -20.84 21.35
N LEU A 9 0.02 -20.07 20.71
CA LEU A 9 -0.30 -20.26 19.29
C LEU A 9 0.86 -19.83 18.38
N HIS A 10 1.64 -18.83 18.76
CA HIS A 10 2.83 -18.45 18.02
C HIS A 10 3.90 -19.56 18.06
N ASP A 11 4.16 -20.16 19.24
CA ASP A 11 5.08 -21.29 19.37
C ASP A 11 4.63 -22.48 18.51
N GLU A 12 3.34 -22.77 18.46
CA GLU A 12 2.78 -23.79 17.59
C GLU A 12 2.91 -23.43 16.11
N ALA A 13 2.64 -22.16 15.74
CA ALA A 13 2.79 -21.68 14.37
C ALA A 13 4.22 -21.82 13.84
N LEU A 14 5.23 -21.61 14.68
CA LEU A 14 6.64 -21.81 14.32
C LEU A 14 6.97 -23.25 13.90
N LEU A 15 6.20 -24.25 14.35
CA LEU A 15 6.35 -25.65 13.95
C LEU A 15 5.78 -25.94 12.56
N HIS A 16 4.86 -25.12 12.06
CA HIS A 16 4.08 -25.42 10.86
C HIS A 16 4.19 -24.35 9.76
N ILE A 17 4.48 -23.10 10.12
CA ILE A 17 4.54 -21.95 9.21
C ILE A 17 5.92 -21.31 9.29
N VAL A 18 6.51 -21.01 8.14
CA VAL A 18 7.85 -20.40 8.08
C VAL A 18 7.86 -19.07 8.86
N GLY A 19 8.63 -19.04 9.96
CA GLY A 19 8.71 -17.89 10.85
C GLY A 19 7.39 -17.57 11.58
N GLY A 20 6.44 -18.52 11.64
CA GLY A 20 5.14 -18.37 12.31
C GLY A 20 4.17 -17.40 11.62
N VAL A 21 4.52 -16.83 10.45
CA VAL A 21 3.72 -15.82 9.73
C VAL A 21 3.73 -16.04 8.22
N ASN A 22 2.67 -15.62 7.53
CA ASN A 22 2.56 -15.72 6.06
C ASN A 22 3.06 -14.46 5.32
N SER A 23 3.64 -13.50 6.04
CA SER A 23 4.33 -12.33 5.47
C SER A 23 5.32 -11.77 6.51
N PRO A 24 6.54 -11.35 6.11
CA PRO A 24 7.53 -10.75 7.01
C PRO A 24 6.98 -9.53 7.77
N SER A 25 6.14 -8.73 7.14
CA SER A 25 5.49 -7.54 7.72
C SER A 25 4.52 -7.86 8.89
N ARG A 26 4.17 -9.13 9.10
CA ARG A 26 3.34 -9.57 10.24
C ARG A 26 4.16 -9.98 11.46
N SER A 27 5.50 -9.99 11.34
CA SER A 27 6.40 -10.27 12.46
C SER A 27 6.74 -8.97 13.20
N ASN A 28 6.98 -9.07 14.51
CA ASN A 28 7.37 -7.91 15.32
C ASN A 28 8.90 -7.59 15.25
N LYS A 29 9.62 -8.13 14.26
CA LYS A 29 11.07 -7.87 14.10
C LYS A 29 11.38 -6.39 13.93
N GLY A 30 10.53 -5.66 13.18
CA GLY A 30 10.70 -4.22 12.91
C GLY A 30 10.52 -3.31 14.13
N VAL A 31 9.98 -3.84 15.24
CA VAL A 31 9.71 -3.10 16.49
C VAL A 31 10.49 -3.66 17.68
N GLY A 32 11.63 -4.29 17.41
CA GLY A 32 12.50 -4.83 18.46
C GLY A 32 12.04 -6.18 19.03
N GLY A 33 11.25 -6.95 18.26
CA GLY A 33 10.81 -8.30 18.62
C GLY A 33 9.58 -8.33 19.52
N GLY A 34 9.29 -9.51 20.04
CA GLY A 34 8.05 -9.88 20.71
C GLY A 34 7.19 -10.76 19.79
N ILE A 35 6.14 -11.32 20.34
CA ILE A 35 5.20 -12.14 19.57
C ILE A 35 4.17 -11.29 18.84
N PRO A 36 3.74 -11.65 17.63
CA PRO A 36 2.55 -11.08 17.03
C PRO A 36 1.30 -11.52 17.80
N VAL A 37 0.37 -10.59 18.01
CA VAL A 37 -0.93 -10.93 18.62
C VAL A 37 -1.75 -11.75 17.61
N THR A 38 -2.34 -12.85 18.09
CA THR A 38 -3.19 -13.72 17.26
C THR A 38 -4.64 -13.28 17.33
N MET A 39 -5.21 -12.88 16.20
CA MET A 39 -6.59 -12.40 16.13
C MET A 39 -7.58 -13.55 16.00
N GLU A 40 -8.71 -13.46 16.72
CA GLU A 40 -9.84 -14.37 16.65
C GLU A 40 -10.91 -13.87 15.68
N ARG A 41 -11.23 -12.57 15.74
CA ARG A 41 -12.23 -11.92 14.89
C ARG A 41 -12.02 -10.42 14.78
N ALA A 42 -12.68 -9.81 13.79
CA ALA A 42 -12.70 -8.37 13.62
C ALA A 42 -14.10 -7.89 13.23
N SER A 43 -14.47 -6.66 13.65
CA SER A 43 -15.75 -6.04 13.32
C SER A 43 -15.67 -4.54 13.41
N GLY A 44 -16.13 -3.82 12.39
CA GLY A 44 -16.04 -2.36 12.33
C GLY A 44 -14.59 -1.88 12.39
N ALA A 45 -14.29 -1.00 13.33
CA ALA A 45 -12.95 -0.48 13.57
C ALA A 45 -12.11 -1.35 14.53
N TYR A 46 -12.56 -2.55 14.88
CA TYR A 46 -11.97 -3.27 16.00
C TYR A 46 -11.48 -4.66 15.63
N PHE A 47 -10.32 -5.03 16.21
CA PHE A 47 -9.83 -6.39 16.38
C PHE A 47 -10.16 -6.95 17.75
N TYR A 48 -10.31 -8.28 17.80
CA TYR A 48 -10.42 -9.05 19.02
C TYR A 48 -9.49 -10.25 18.92
N ASP A 49 -8.56 -10.35 19.88
CA ASP A 49 -7.58 -11.43 19.89
C ASP A 49 -8.12 -12.70 20.58
N VAL A 50 -7.34 -13.77 20.51
CA VAL A 50 -7.65 -15.07 21.14
C VAL A 50 -7.59 -15.03 22.67
N ASP A 51 -6.98 -14.00 23.25
CA ASP A 51 -6.91 -13.77 24.70
C ASP A 51 -8.07 -12.93 25.22
N GLY A 52 -8.96 -12.43 24.34
CA GLY A 52 -10.15 -11.65 24.65
C GLY A 52 -9.91 -10.14 24.72
N ASN A 53 -8.72 -9.65 24.34
CA ASN A 53 -8.47 -8.23 24.28
C ASN A 53 -9.14 -7.61 23.04
N LYS A 54 -9.50 -6.32 23.16
CA LYS A 54 -10.07 -5.49 22.08
C LYS A 54 -9.09 -4.41 21.69
N TYR A 55 -8.94 -4.16 20.40
CA TYR A 55 -8.05 -3.12 19.84
C TYR A 55 -8.80 -2.25 18.84
N ILE A 56 -8.55 -0.93 18.83
CA ILE A 56 -8.86 -0.07 17.70
C ILE A 56 -7.81 -0.36 16.62
N ASP A 57 -8.24 -0.68 15.40
CA ASP A 57 -7.37 -1.15 14.33
C ASP A 57 -7.04 -0.06 13.32
N TYR A 58 -5.81 0.44 13.34
CA TYR A 58 -5.26 1.32 12.30
C TYR A 58 -4.37 0.60 11.29
N LEU A 59 -4.13 -0.70 11.46
CA LEU A 59 -3.43 -1.50 10.45
C LEU A 59 -4.29 -1.68 9.20
N ALA A 60 -5.61 -1.85 9.37
CA ALA A 60 -6.58 -2.08 8.30
C ALA A 60 -6.09 -3.09 7.24
N ALA A 61 -5.43 -4.17 7.70
CA ALA A 61 -4.77 -5.19 6.89
C ALA A 61 -3.75 -4.63 5.85
N PHE A 62 -3.00 -3.59 6.21
CA PHE A 62 -2.09 -2.84 5.31
C PHE A 62 -2.83 -2.08 4.20
N GLY A 63 -4.04 -1.59 4.50
CA GLY A 63 -4.80 -0.68 3.66
C GLY A 63 -6.06 -1.19 2.98
N PRO A 64 -6.28 -2.48 2.67
CA PRO A 64 -7.48 -2.94 1.95
C PRO A 64 -8.79 -2.73 2.70
N ILE A 65 -8.78 -2.71 4.03
CA ILE A 65 -10.00 -2.63 4.86
C ILE A 65 -10.42 -1.16 5.08
N ILE A 66 -10.73 -0.44 4.02
CA ILE A 66 -11.16 0.97 4.11
C ILE A 66 -12.58 1.13 4.67
N THR A 67 -13.43 0.13 4.51
CA THR A 67 -14.83 0.14 4.97
C THR A 67 -15.01 -0.36 6.40
N GLY A 68 -13.90 -0.73 7.09
CA GLY A 68 -13.94 -1.45 8.34
C GLY A 68 -14.18 -2.95 8.15
N HIS A 69 -13.96 -3.71 9.21
CA HIS A 69 -14.07 -5.17 9.20
C HIS A 69 -15.53 -5.64 9.18
N ALA A 70 -15.79 -6.73 8.44
CA ALA A 70 -17.09 -7.38 8.35
C ALA A 70 -18.23 -6.39 7.99
N HIS A 71 -17.98 -5.46 7.07
CA HIS A 71 -18.99 -4.49 6.65
C HIS A 71 -20.22 -5.24 6.08
N PRO A 72 -21.46 -4.96 6.55
CA PRO A 72 -22.65 -5.75 6.21
C PRO A 72 -22.87 -5.90 4.70
N HIS A 73 -22.76 -4.82 3.93
CA HIS A 73 -22.95 -4.84 2.48
C HIS A 73 -21.94 -5.73 1.75
N ILE A 74 -20.66 -5.68 2.16
CA ILE A 74 -19.60 -6.54 1.62
C ILE A 74 -19.80 -8.01 2.04
N THR A 75 -20.14 -8.25 3.29
CA THR A 75 -20.44 -9.60 3.81
C THR A 75 -21.59 -10.24 3.05
N GLU A 76 -22.66 -9.48 2.76
CA GLU A 76 -23.79 -9.95 1.95
C GLU A 76 -23.35 -10.32 0.52
N ALA A 77 -22.56 -9.47 -0.13
CA ALA A 77 -22.04 -9.72 -1.47
C ALA A 77 -21.18 -10.99 -1.55
N ILE A 78 -20.29 -11.21 -0.57
CA ILE A 78 -19.48 -12.43 -0.46
C ILE A 78 -20.36 -13.66 -0.22
N THR A 79 -21.33 -13.57 0.68
CA THR A 79 -22.28 -14.66 0.97
C THR A 79 -23.06 -15.07 -0.26
N LYS A 80 -23.54 -14.08 -1.03
CA LYS A 80 -24.23 -14.30 -2.30
C LYS A 80 -23.34 -14.97 -3.34
N ALA A 81 -22.07 -14.54 -3.43
CA ALA A 81 -21.10 -15.20 -4.31
C ALA A 81 -20.89 -16.67 -3.89
N ALA A 82 -20.74 -16.96 -2.59
CA ALA A 82 -20.55 -18.30 -2.08
C ALA A 82 -21.75 -19.23 -2.40
N GLN A 83 -22.96 -18.71 -2.31
CA GLN A 83 -24.18 -19.45 -2.65
C GLN A 83 -24.33 -19.78 -4.14
N ASN A 84 -23.79 -18.93 -5.03
CA ASN A 84 -23.89 -19.06 -6.49
C ASN A 84 -22.66 -19.70 -7.15
N GLY A 85 -21.63 -20.00 -6.37
CA GLY A 85 -20.34 -20.49 -6.84
C GLY A 85 -19.27 -19.39 -6.96
N VAL A 86 -18.08 -19.69 -6.45
CA VAL A 86 -17.00 -18.70 -6.28
C VAL A 86 -16.01 -18.69 -7.44
N LEU A 87 -16.05 -19.67 -8.35
CA LEU A 87 -15.10 -19.80 -9.47
C LEU A 87 -15.72 -20.61 -10.61
N TYR A 88 -15.76 -20.02 -11.81
CA TYR A 88 -16.41 -20.66 -12.96
C TYR A 88 -15.42 -21.05 -14.09
N GLY A 89 -14.27 -20.37 -14.20
CA GLY A 89 -13.34 -20.52 -15.32
C GLY A 89 -13.88 -19.96 -16.66
N THR A 90 -14.92 -19.13 -16.60
CA THR A 90 -15.58 -18.45 -17.73
C THR A 90 -15.93 -17.02 -17.36
N PRO A 91 -16.06 -16.10 -18.33
CA PRO A 91 -16.42 -14.70 -18.06
C PRO A 91 -17.77 -14.56 -17.36
N THR A 92 -17.89 -13.51 -16.54
CA THR A 92 -19.14 -13.16 -15.85
C THR A 92 -19.57 -11.72 -16.17
N LYS A 93 -20.87 -11.44 -16.02
CA LYS A 93 -21.39 -10.06 -16.16
C LYS A 93 -20.83 -9.13 -15.11
N HIS A 94 -20.44 -9.65 -13.95
CA HIS A 94 -19.93 -8.86 -12.83
C HIS A 94 -18.57 -8.25 -13.12
N GLU A 95 -17.71 -8.96 -13.88
CA GLU A 95 -16.42 -8.42 -14.36
C GLU A 95 -16.64 -7.17 -15.22
N ILE A 96 -17.68 -7.19 -16.10
CA ILE A 96 -18.01 -6.05 -16.96
C ILE A 96 -18.47 -4.86 -16.10
N THR A 97 -19.34 -5.09 -15.11
CA THR A 97 -19.81 -4.06 -14.18
C THR A 97 -18.64 -3.44 -13.44
N PHE A 98 -17.77 -4.27 -12.86
CA PHE A 98 -16.65 -3.79 -12.08
C PHE A 98 -15.61 -3.02 -12.94
N ALA A 99 -15.30 -3.54 -14.14
CA ALA A 99 -14.43 -2.83 -15.08
C ALA A 99 -14.96 -1.45 -15.46
N LYS A 100 -16.27 -1.30 -15.62
CA LYS A 100 -16.92 0.03 -15.88
C LYS A 100 -16.74 0.95 -14.69
N MET A 101 -17.03 0.50 -13.46
CA MET A 101 -16.86 1.31 -12.25
C MET A 101 -15.42 1.81 -12.10
N LEU A 102 -14.42 0.93 -12.31
CA LEU A 102 -13.00 1.32 -12.26
C LEU A 102 -12.66 2.36 -13.33
N LYS A 103 -13.12 2.16 -14.57
CA LYS A 103 -12.90 3.10 -15.68
C LYS A 103 -13.56 4.45 -15.48
N GLU A 104 -14.74 4.49 -14.86
CA GLU A 104 -15.44 5.73 -14.54
C GLU A 104 -14.73 6.52 -13.44
N ALA A 105 -14.09 5.82 -12.49
CA ALA A 105 -13.42 6.45 -11.35
C ALA A 105 -11.96 6.85 -11.65
N ILE A 106 -11.24 6.12 -12.50
CA ILE A 106 -9.78 6.28 -12.71
C ILE A 106 -9.48 6.69 -14.15
N PRO A 107 -8.99 7.93 -14.37
CA PRO A 107 -8.88 8.54 -15.71
C PRO A 107 -7.99 7.80 -16.71
N SER A 108 -6.91 7.17 -16.25
CA SER A 108 -5.98 6.45 -17.14
C SER A 108 -6.56 5.18 -17.76
N LEU A 109 -7.67 4.65 -17.22
CA LEU A 109 -8.18 3.33 -17.59
C LEU A 109 -9.09 3.39 -18.82
N GLU A 110 -8.56 3.13 -20.00
CA GLU A 110 -9.37 2.88 -21.21
C GLU A 110 -9.76 1.40 -21.33
N LYS A 111 -8.87 0.49 -20.94
CA LYS A 111 -9.13 -0.97 -20.80
C LYS A 111 -8.54 -1.49 -19.50
N VAL A 112 -9.17 -2.54 -18.94
CA VAL A 112 -8.79 -3.16 -17.66
C VAL A 112 -8.66 -4.66 -17.81
N ARG A 113 -7.76 -5.27 -17.05
CA ARG A 113 -7.60 -6.69 -16.86
C ARG A 113 -7.44 -7.02 -15.37
N PHE A 114 -8.15 -8.04 -14.90
CA PHE A 114 -8.05 -8.50 -13.50
C PHE A 114 -6.95 -9.53 -13.30
N THR A 115 -6.38 -9.54 -12.10
CA THR A 115 -5.39 -10.49 -11.58
C THR A 115 -5.76 -10.88 -10.15
N ASN A 116 -4.92 -11.69 -9.47
CA ASN A 116 -5.23 -12.16 -8.12
C ASN A 116 -4.54 -11.32 -7.02
N SER A 117 -3.60 -10.47 -7.38
CA SER A 117 -2.86 -9.63 -6.44
C SER A 117 -2.30 -8.37 -7.11
N GLY A 118 -1.92 -7.38 -6.28
CA GLY A 118 -1.18 -6.21 -6.75
C GLY A 118 0.17 -6.59 -7.35
N THR A 119 0.86 -7.60 -6.81
CA THR A 119 2.12 -8.13 -7.37
C THR A 119 1.94 -8.58 -8.83
N GLU A 120 0.90 -9.37 -9.11
CA GLU A 120 0.59 -9.81 -10.49
C GLU A 120 0.23 -8.62 -11.39
N ALA A 121 -0.50 -7.64 -10.89
CA ALA A 121 -0.86 -6.44 -11.64
C ALA A 121 0.39 -5.66 -12.04
N VAL A 122 1.27 -5.33 -11.10
CA VAL A 122 2.53 -4.61 -11.38
C VAL A 122 3.45 -5.43 -12.28
N MET A 123 3.64 -6.72 -12.01
CA MET A 123 4.43 -7.62 -12.86
C MET A 123 3.95 -7.58 -14.32
N THR A 124 2.64 -7.53 -14.50
CA THR A 124 2.05 -7.55 -15.85
C THR A 124 2.14 -6.18 -16.52
N THR A 125 1.96 -5.08 -15.81
CA THR A 125 2.14 -3.74 -16.40
C THR A 125 3.55 -3.53 -16.94
N ILE A 126 4.58 -3.98 -16.21
CA ILE A 126 5.97 -3.94 -16.68
C ILE A 126 6.16 -4.80 -17.93
N ARG A 127 5.62 -6.03 -17.94
CA ARG A 127 5.67 -6.91 -19.12
C ARG A 127 5.02 -6.27 -20.35
N VAL A 128 3.88 -5.62 -20.15
CA VAL A 128 3.15 -4.93 -21.23
C VAL A 128 3.91 -3.69 -21.71
N ALA A 129 4.50 -2.92 -20.81
CA ALA A 129 5.33 -1.78 -21.15
C ALA A 129 6.56 -2.20 -22.00
N ARG A 130 7.24 -3.28 -21.61
CA ARG A 130 8.34 -3.87 -22.40
C ARG A 130 7.86 -4.35 -23.78
N ALA A 131 6.72 -5.03 -23.85
CA ALA A 131 6.14 -5.50 -25.12
C ALA A 131 5.71 -4.35 -26.04
N TYR A 132 5.32 -3.20 -25.47
CA TYR A 132 4.92 -2.02 -26.22
C TYR A 132 6.14 -1.24 -26.74
N THR A 133 7.13 -0.99 -25.89
CA THR A 133 8.31 -0.16 -26.22
C THR A 133 9.42 -0.93 -26.92
N GLY A 134 9.48 -2.26 -26.77
CA GLY A 134 10.60 -3.09 -27.22
C GLY A 134 11.89 -2.88 -26.41
N ARG A 135 11.78 -2.35 -25.18
CA ARG A 135 12.90 -2.04 -24.29
C ARG A 135 12.82 -2.91 -23.03
N ASP A 136 13.96 -3.06 -22.32
CA ASP A 136 14.05 -4.04 -21.22
C ASP A 136 14.11 -3.41 -19.82
N LYS A 137 14.76 -2.25 -19.68
CA LYS A 137 15.03 -1.63 -18.37
C LYS A 137 13.81 -0.88 -17.82
N ILE A 138 13.76 -0.79 -16.48
CA ILE A 138 12.79 0.06 -15.78
C ILE A 138 13.53 1.00 -14.80
N ILE A 139 12.95 2.17 -14.57
CA ILE A 139 13.28 3.00 -13.42
C ILE A 139 12.23 2.78 -12.34
N LYS A 140 12.66 2.61 -11.08
CA LYS A 140 11.81 2.65 -9.89
C LYS A 140 12.40 3.61 -8.85
N PHE A 141 11.62 3.96 -7.83
CA PHE A 141 12.06 4.84 -6.76
C PHE A 141 12.44 4.07 -5.50
N ALA A 142 13.51 4.51 -4.82
CA ALA A 142 14.03 3.88 -3.62
C ALA A 142 12.97 3.85 -2.50
N GLY A 143 12.89 2.74 -1.79
CA GLY A 143 11.92 2.54 -0.70
C GLY A 143 10.50 2.18 -1.14
N CYS A 144 10.12 2.41 -2.41
CA CYS A 144 8.83 2.00 -2.94
C CYS A 144 8.73 0.47 -3.05
N TYR A 145 7.58 -0.07 -2.64
CA TYR A 145 7.28 -1.50 -2.72
C TYR A 145 6.23 -1.79 -3.79
N HIS A 146 6.57 -2.68 -4.70
CA HIS A 146 5.78 -3.00 -5.88
C HIS A 146 5.40 -4.49 -5.99
N GLY A 147 5.28 -5.16 -4.86
CA GLY A 147 5.09 -6.61 -4.80
C GLY A 147 6.41 -7.36 -4.63
N HIS A 148 6.36 -8.70 -4.75
CA HIS A 148 7.48 -9.56 -4.40
C HIS A 148 7.99 -10.41 -5.56
N PHE A 149 7.78 -9.98 -6.81
CA PHE A 149 8.46 -10.63 -7.95
C PHE A 149 9.86 -10.05 -8.15
N ASP A 150 10.76 -10.85 -8.71
CA ASP A 150 12.20 -10.62 -8.69
C ASP A 150 12.63 -9.22 -9.14
N LEU A 151 12.03 -8.71 -10.23
CA LEU A 151 12.44 -7.43 -10.83
C LEU A 151 12.29 -6.23 -9.89
N VAL A 152 11.32 -6.26 -8.98
CA VAL A 152 11.07 -5.13 -8.05
C VAL A 152 11.72 -5.32 -6.69
N LEU A 153 12.32 -6.48 -6.42
CA LEU A 153 13.13 -6.78 -5.23
C LEU A 153 14.60 -6.37 -5.46
N VAL A 154 14.78 -5.10 -5.80
CA VAL A 154 16.08 -4.53 -6.15
C VAL A 154 16.21 -3.16 -5.52
N GLU A 155 17.29 -2.93 -4.78
CA GLU A 155 17.64 -1.63 -4.18
C GLU A 155 18.65 -0.84 -5.04
N ALA A 156 18.81 0.44 -4.72
CA ALA A 156 19.81 1.30 -5.32
C ALA A 156 21.24 0.82 -4.95
N GLY A 157 22.15 0.86 -5.91
CA GLY A 157 23.58 0.80 -5.65
C GLY A 157 24.10 2.09 -5.01
N SER A 158 25.44 2.25 -4.94
CA SER A 158 26.11 3.36 -4.26
C SER A 158 26.03 4.72 -4.97
N GLY A 159 25.23 4.85 -6.03
CA GLY A 159 24.97 6.09 -6.75
C GLY A 159 23.64 6.05 -7.51
N PRO A 160 22.99 7.20 -7.72
CA PRO A 160 21.63 7.28 -8.28
C PRO A 160 21.50 6.78 -9.72
N SER A 161 22.61 6.68 -10.46
CA SER A 161 22.65 6.21 -11.85
C SER A 161 23.21 4.79 -12.00
N THR A 162 23.53 4.11 -10.90
CA THR A 162 24.06 2.73 -10.93
C THR A 162 22.95 1.71 -11.00
N LEU A 163 23.23 0.57 -11.65
CA LEU A 163 22.34 -0.58 -11.68
C LEU A 163 22.08 -1.08 -10.25
N GLY A 164 20.85 -1.49 -9.99
CA GLY A 164 20.42 -1.98 -8.70
C GLY A 164 21.14 -3.28 -8.29
N ILE A 165 21.15 -3.53 -7.00
CA ILE A 165 21.61 -4.80 -6.41
C ILE A 165 20.40 -5.59 -5.90
N PRO A 166 20.44 -6.94 -5.90
CA PRO A 166 19.36 -7.71 -5.32
C PRO A 166 19.18 -7.41 -3.83
N ASP A 167 17.94 -7.07 -3.43
CA ASP A 167 17.56 -6.89 -2.02
C ASP A 167 17.16 -8.24 -1.38
N SER A 168 16.89 -9.24 -2.20
CA SER A 168 16.50 -10.57 -1.75
C SER A 168 17.44 -11.64 -2.28
N ALA A 169 17.81 -12.59 -1.42
CA ALA A 169 18.44 -13.82 -1.86
C ALA A 169 17.52 -14.55 -2.85
N GLY A 170 18.12 -15.05 -3.93
CA GLY A 170 17.41 -15.74 -5.01
C GLY A 170 17.11 -14.86 -6.23
N VAL A 171 17.11 -13.55 -6.11
CA VAL A 171 17.07 -12.64 -7.26
C VAL A 171 18.40 -12.71 -8.00
N THR A 172 18.35 -12.95 -9.32
CA THR A 172 19.56 -13.06 -10.12
C THR A 172 20.18 -11.69 -10.40
N LYS A 173 21.51 -11.66 -10.55
CA LYS A 173 22.21 -10.44 -10.91
C LYS A 173 21.71 -9.85 -12.24
N SER A 174 21.44 -10.72 -13.22
CA SER A 174 20.90 -10.28 -14.52
C SER A 174 19.53 -9.59 -14.40
N THR A 175 18.67 -10.06 -13.49
CA THR A 175 17.38 -9.38 -13.22
C THR A 175 17.61 -8.02 -12.57
N ALA A 176 18.54 -7.92 -11.62
CA ALA A 176 18.85 -6.66 -10.95
C ALA A 176 19.47 -5.63 -11.92
N GLU A 177 20.24 -6.07 -12.93
CA GLU A 177 20.83 -5.21 -13.95
C GLU A 177 19.81 -4.56 -14.91
N GLU A 178 18.55 -5.02 -14.88
CA GLU A 178 17.45 -4.43 -15.67
C GLU A 178 16.74 -3.29 -14.92
N VAL A 179 17.10 -3.03 -13.66
CA VAL A 179 16.43 -2.04 -12.80
C VAL A 179 17.39 -0.92 -12.43
N ILE A 180 16.94 0.30 -12.65
CA ILE A 180 17.60 1.52 -12.18
C ILE A 180 16.75 2.08 -11.03
N THR A 181 17.35 2.25 -9.86
CA THR A 181 16.67 2.84 -8.71
C THR A 181 17.19 4.25 -8.45
N VAL A 182 16.28 5.21 -8.31
CA VAL A 182 16.58 6.62 -8.03
C VAL A 182 15.83 7.07 -6.78
N PRO A 183 16.30 8.10 -6.05
CA PRO A 183 15.57 8.63 -4.91
C PRO A 183 14.23 9.25 -5.34
N PHE A 184 13.18 9.08 -4.52
CA PHE A 184 11.92 9.79 -4.71
C PHE A 184 12.10 11.28 -4.38
N ASN A 185 11.41 12.15 -5.08
CA ASN A 185 11.54 13.61 -4.99
C ASN A 185 12.91 14.18 -5.40
N ASP A 186 13.74 13.40 -6.10
CA ASP A 186 15.02 13.82 -6.65
C ASP A 186 14.99 13.81 -8.20
N LEU A 187 14.57 14.93 -8.78
CA LEU A 187 14.45 15.07 -10.23
C LEU A 187 15.81 15.06 -10.94
N ASP A 188 16.88 15.48 -10.28
CA ASP A 188 18.21 15.54 -10.88
C ASP A 188 18.81 14.14 -11.02
N SER A 189 18.68 13.29 -10.00
CA SER A 189 19.01 11.84 -10.10
C SER A 189 18.18 11.15 -11.18
N PHE A 190 16.90 11.49 -11.32
CA PHE A 190 16.04 10.93 -12.38
C PHE A 190 16.52 11.35 -13.78
N LYS A 191 16.86 12.63 -14.00
CA LYS A 191 17.43 13.12 -15.25
C LYS A 191 18.77 12.45 -15.60
N GLU A 192 19.63 12.25 -14.60
CA GLU A 192 20.91 11.56 -14.78
C GLU A 192 20.69 10.10 -15.23
N ALA A 193 19.76 9.39 -14.61
CA ALA A 193 19.40 8.02 -15.00
C ALA A 193 18.89 7.95 -16.44
N LEU A 194 18.03 8.89 -16.86
CA LEU A 194 17.56 9.00 -18.23
C LEU A 194 18.67 9.38 -19.23
N ALA A 195 19.62 10.23 -18.84
CA ALA A 195 20.76 10.57 -19.70
C ALA A 195 21.66 9.38 -20.00
N ILE A 196 21.80 8.44 -19.04
CA ILE A 196 22.65 7.25 -19.19
C ILE A 196 21.88 6.10 -19.90
N TRP A 197 20.62 5.88 -19.55
CA TRP A 197 19.86 4.66 -19.88
C TRP A 197 18.62 4.91 -20.73
N GLY A 198 18.26 6.16 -21.06
CA GLY A 198 16.95 6.54 -21.57
C GLY A 198 16.46 5.74 -22.78
N ASP A 199 17.34 5.41 -23.73
CA ASP A 199 17.01 4.60 -24.92
C ASP A 199 16.71 3.11 -24.59
N GLN A 200 17.03 2.64 -23.37
CA GLN A 200 16.79 1.29 -22.88
C GLN A 200 15.62 1.20 -21.91
N ILE A 201 15.09 2.33 -21.40
CA ILE A 201 14.03 2.38 -20.43
C ILE A 201 12.67 2.09 -21.09
N ALA A 202 12.03 0.99 -20.70
CA ALA A 202 10.66 0.65 -21.11
C ALA A 202 9.64 1.49 -20.33
N ALA A 203 9.84 1.62 -19.02
CA ALA A 203 8.91 2.33 -18.15
C ALA A 203 9.57 2.90 -16.90
N VAL A 204 8.92 3.92 -16.35
CA VAL A 204 9.13 4.45 -15.00
C VAL A 204 7.98 3.94 -14.12
N LEU A 205 8.29 3.22 -13.05
CA LEU A 205 7.33 2.68 -12.08
C LEU A 205 7.39 3.53 -10.81
N VAL A 206 6.25 4.11 -10.41
CA VAL A 206 6.17 5.01 -9.26
C VAL A 206 4.90 4.78 -8.44
N GLU A 207 5.00 4.82 -7.13
CA GLU A 207 3.86 5.10 -6.24
C GLU A 207 3.60 6.62 -6.32
N PRO A 208 2.46 7.09 -6.85
CA PRO A 208 2.24 8.54 -7.04
C PRO A 208 2.17 9.32 -5.71
N ILE A 209 1.72 8.68 -4.65
CA ILE A 209 1.93 9.04 -3.25
C ILE A 209 2.50 7.78 -2.61
N VAL A 210 3.66 7.91 -1.99
CA VAL A 210 4.31 6.73 -1.42
C VAL A 210 3.61 6.31 -0.13
N GLY A 211 3.28 5.01 -0.03
CA GLY A 211 2.69 4.41 1.15
C GLY A 211 3.66 3.49 1.90
N ASN A 212 4.72 3.03 1.25
CA ASN A 212 5.56 1.94 1.75
C ASN A 212 6.79 2.38 2.57
N PHE A 213 7.09 3.68 2.60
CA PHE A 213 8.02 4.22 3.60
C PHE A 213 7.42 5.41 4.37
N GLY A 214 6.10 5.43 4.47
CA GLY A 214 5.25 6.43 5.09
C GLY A 214 4.40 7.17 4.06
N MET A 215 3.49 8.04 4.53
CA MET A 215 2.67 8.85 3.64
C MET A 215 3.49 10.03 3.12
N VAL A 216 4.19 9.84 1.99
CA VAL A 216 5.05 10.86 1.40
C VAL A 216 4.46 11.32 0.07
N GLU A 217 4.14 12.62 0.01
CA GLU A 217 3.65 13.27 -1.21
C GLU A 217 4.80 13.57 -2.18
N PRO A 218 4.53 13.58 -3.49
CA PRO A 218 5.47 14.11 -4.46
C PRO A 218 5.67 15.60 -4.24
N ALA A 219 6.91 16.07 -4.41
CA ALA A 219 7.20 17.50 -4.45
C ALA A 219 6.43 18.17 -5.61
N GLU A 220 6.12 19.44 -5.48
CA GLU A 220 5.41 20.21 -6.52
C GLU A 220 6.11 20.09 -7.88
N GLY A 221 5.37 19.68 -8.91
CA GLY A 221 5.87 19.48 -10.27
C GLY A 221 6.74 18.23 -10.48
N PHE A 222 6.96 17.39 -9.46
CA PHE A 222 7.81 16.22 -9.60
C PHE A 222 7.22 15.17 -10.55
N LEU A 223 5.95 14.79 -10.37
CA LEU A 223 5.31 13.76 -11.20
C LEU A 223 5.07 14.25 -12.63
N GLU A 224 4.71 15.53 -12.82
CA GLU A 224 4.59 16.14 -14.12
C GLU A 224 5.92 16.07 -14.88
N SER A 225 7.02 16.45 -14.21
CA SER A 225 8.36 16.36 -14.78
C SER A 225 8.79 14.93 -15.09
N VAL A 226 8.46 13.97 -14.22
CA VAL A 226 8.72 12.54 -14.48
C VAL A 226 7.99 12.09 -15.74
N ASN A 227 6.69 12.42 -15.88
CA ASN A 227 5.90 12.07 -17.06
C ASN A 227 6.48 12.71 -18.34
N GLU A 228 6.75 14.00 -18.32
CA GLU A 228 7.29 14.73 -19.49
C GLU A 228 8.64 14.16 -19.94
N LEU A 229 9.56 13.94 -19.01
CA LEU A 229 10.89 13.43 -19.31
C LEU A 229 10.85 11.96 -19.77
N ALA A 230 10.03 11.13 -19.16
CA ALA A 230 9.84 9.74 -19.58
C ALA A 230 9.30 9.68 -21.02
N HIS A 231 8.25 10.43 -21.31
CA HIS A 231 7.66 10.50 -22.66
C HIS A 231 8.61 11.06 -23.69
N ALA A 232 9.39 12.09 -23.36
CA ALA A 232 10.42 12.65 -24.25
C ALA A 232 11.49 11.60 -24.63
N ASN A 233 11.74 10.62 -23.75
CA ASN A 233 12.62 9.48 -24.01
C ASN A 233 11.91 8.28 -24.66
N GLY A 234 10.60 8.34 -24.89
CA GLY A 234 9.80 7.25 -25.43
C GLY A 234 9.57 6.11 -24.42
N SER A 235 9.69 6.39 -23.13
CA SER A 235 9.37 5.49 -22.04
C SER A 235 7.93 5.70 -21.58
N LEU A 236 7.29 4.65 -21.03
CA LEU A 236 5.96 4.76 -20.42
C LEU A 236 6.06 5.10 -18.92
N VAL A 237 4.98 5.63 -18.36
CA VAL A 237 4.84 5.84 -16.92
C VAL A 237 3.78 4.90 -16.38
N ILE A 238 4.14 4.13 -15.34
CA ILE A 238 3.26 3.19 -14.62
C ILE A 238 3.04 3.74 -13.22
N TYR A 239 1.78 4.03 -12.86
CA TYR A 239 1.44 4.30 -11.47
C TYR A 239 1.06 3.00 -10.76
N ASP A 240 1.78 2.71 -9.68
CA ASP A 240 1.37 1.71 -8.71
C ASP A 240 0.39 2.35 -7.72
N GLU A 241 -0.89 2.15 -8.00
CA GLU A 241 -1.99 2.63 -7.15
C GLU A 241 -2.57 1.49 -6.27
N VAL A 242 -1.77 0.48 -5.97
CA VAL A 242 -2.20 -0.64 -5.10
C VAL A 242 -2.58 -0.15 -3.70
N ILE A 243 -1.92 0.89 -3.17
CA ILE A 243 -2.31 1.56 -1.91
C ILE A 243 -3.27 2.72 -2.17
N THR A 244 -3.00 3.53 -3.19
CA THR A 244 -3.57 4.86 -3.36
C THR A 244 -4.93 4.89 -4.04
N ALA A 245 -5.25 3.88 -4.90
CA ALA A 245 -6.57 3.79 -5.51
C ALA A 245 -7.68 3.74 -4.45
N PHE A 246 -8.62 4.66 -4.53
CA PHE A 246 -9.75 4.84 -3.60
C PHE A 246 -9.36 5.14 -2.14
N ARG A 247 -8.11 5.51 -1.86
CA ARG A 247 -7.66 5.81 -0.50
C ARG A 247 -7.93 7.26 -0.10
N PHE A 248 -7.71 8.22 -1.00
CA PHE A 248 -7.76 9.65 -0.71
C PHE A 248 -9.01 10.32 -1.26
N MET A 249 -9.65 9.70 -2.23
CA MET A 249 -10.91 10.12 -2.84
C MET A 249 -11.54 8.93 -3.59
N TYR A 250 -12.76 9.07 -4.08
CA TYR A 250 -13.35 8.11 -5.01
C TYR A 250 -12.67 8.25 -6.38
N GLY A 251 -11.59 7.49 -6.58
CA GLY A 251 -10.68 7.56 -7.73
C GLY A 251 -9.28 7.16 -7.34
N GLY A 252 -8.30 7.48 -8.17
CA GLY A 252 -6.88 7.23 -7.89
C GLY A 252 -6.15 8.45 -7.36
N ALA A 253 -4.90 8.26 -6.91
CA ALA A 253 -4.00 9.40 -6.65
C ALA A 253 -3.79 10.26 -7.90
N GLN A 254 -3.89 9.69 -9.10
CA GLN A 254 -3.88 10.42 -10.36
C GLN A 254 -4.98 11.48 -10.47
N ASN A 255 -6.19 11.22 -9.89
CA ASN A 255 -7.26 12.21 -9.79
C ASN A 255 -6.91 13.28 -8.76
N TYR A 256 -6.39 12.86 -7.60
CA TYR A 256 -6.04 13.73 -6.47
C TYR A 256 -4.92 14.72 -6.84
N LEU A 257 -3.91 14.24 -7.56
CA LEU A 257 -2.75 15.03 -7.98
C LEU A 257 -2.90 15.71 -9.36
N GLY A 258 -3.89 15.30 -10.17
CA GLY A 258 -4.11 15.84 -11.50
C GLY A 258 -3.11 15.37 -12.57
N VAL A 259 -2.33 14.31 -12.32
CA VAL A 259 -1.30 13.78 -13.22
C VAL A 259 -1.64 12.34 -13.62
N ILE A 260 -1.77 12.08 -14.92
CA ILE A 260 -2.26 10.81 -15.46
C ILE A 260 -1.12 9.99 -16.06
N PRO A 261 -0.94 8.70 -15.66
CA PRO A 261 0.05 7.80 -16.24
C PRO A 261 -0.45 7.12 -17.52
N ASP A 262 0.44 6.36 -18.19
CA ASP A 262 0.08 5.49 -19.32
C ASP A 262 -0.60 4.19 -18.88
N LEU A 263 -0.13 3.62 -17.76
CA LEU A 263 -0.62 2.38 -17.16
C LEU A 263 -0.82 2.56 -15.66
N THR A 264 -1.80 1.87 -15.09
CA THR A 264 -2.09 1.85 -13.65
C THR A 264 -2.25 0.42 -13.17
N ALA A 265 -1.55 0.08 -12.08
CA ALA A 265 -1.74 -1.16 -11.32
C ALA A 265 -2.52 -0.88 -10.05
N MET A 266 -3.46 -1.76 -9.70
CA MET A 266 -4.36 -1.62 -8.54
C MET A 266 -4.49 -2.94 -7.79
N GLY A 267 -4.92 -2.87 -6.54
CA GLY A 267 -5.17 -4.01 -5.66
C GLY A 267 -5.87 -3.57 -4.38
N LYS A 268 -5.63 -4.30 -3.30
CA LYS A 268 -6.07 -3.93 -1.93
C LYS A 268 -7.56 -3.51 -1.86
N ILE A 269 -7.85 -2.21 -1.78
CA ILE A 269 -9.20 -1.66 -1.59
C ILE A 269 -10.19 -2.18 -2.63
N ILE A 270 -9.76 -2.30 -3.88
CA ILE A 270 -10.63 -2.79 -4.96
C ILE A 270 -11.14 -4.23 -4.76
N GLY A 271 -10.63 -4.95 -3.77
CA GLY A 271 -11.06 -6.30 -3.43
C GLY A 271 -12.08 -6.37 -2.29
N GLY A 272 -12.34 -5.24 -1.59
CA GLY A 272 -13.23 -5.24 -0.43
C GLY A 272 -12.81 -6.24 0.67
N GLY A 273 -11.50 -6.49 0.80
CA GLY A 273 -10.93 -7.46 1.74
C GLY A 273 -10.59 -8.84 1.13
N LEU A 274 -11.00 -9.13 -0.10
CA LEU A 274 -10.64 -10.36 -0.80
C LEU A 274 -9.45 -10.17 -1.77
N PRO A 275 -8.71 -11.24 -2.10
CA PRO A 275 -7.56 -11.19 -3.00
C PRO A 275 -7.98 -10.77 -4.41
N ILE A 276 -7.40 -9.69 -4.90
CA ILE A 276 -7.56 -9.20 -6.27
C ILE A 276 -6.39 -8.27 -6.63
N GLY A 277 -6.10 -8.20 -7.91
CA GLY A 277 -5.40 -7.11 -8.55
C GLY A 277 -6.13 -6.72 -9.84
N ALA A 278 -5.83 -5.56 -10.34
CA ALA A 278 -6.24 -5.11 -11.65
C ALA A 278 -5.17 -4.22 -12.25
N TYR A 279 -5.06 -4.20 -13.56
CA TYR A 279 -4.23 -3.26 -14.29
C TYR A 279 -4.95 -2.79 -15.53
N GLY A 280 -4.59 -1.61 -15.96
CA GLY A 280 -5.18 -1.03 -17.15
C GLY A 280 -4.43 0.21 -17.61
N GLY A 281 -4.90 0.81 -18.66
CA GLY A 281 -4.31 2.01 -19.23
C GLY A 281 -4.86 2.28 -20.62
N ARG A 282 -4.07 3.01 -21.41
CA ARG A 282 -4.37 3.35 -22.80
C ARG A 282 -4.66 2.12 -23.64
N VAL A 283 -5.62 2.22 -24.55
CA VAL A 283 -6.07 1.09 -25.39
C VAL A 283 -4.95 0.53 -26.27
N ASP A 284 -4.12 1.38 -26.87
CA ASP A 284 -3.03 0.99 -27.76
C ASP A 284 -1.95 0.16 -27.03
N ILE A 285 -1.73 0.43 -25.74
CA ILE A 285 -0.82 -0.33 -24.88
C ILE A 285 -1.49 -1.63 -24.43
N MET A 286 -2.73 -1.57 -23.98
CA MET A 286 -3.47 -2.72 -23.48
C MET A 286 -3.76 -3.77 -24.57
N GLU A 287 -3.79 -3.39 -25.82
CA GLU A 287 -3.90 -4.31 -26.96
C GLU A 287 -2.65 -5.17 -27.19
N LYS A 288 -1.54 -4.90 -26.50
CA LYS A 288 -0.40 -5.82 -26.44
C LYS A 288 -0.67 -7.07 -25.60
N VAL A 289 -1.71 -7.07 -24.77
CA VAL A 289 -2.07 -8.21 -23.90
C VAL A 289 -2.79 -9.30 -24.71
N ALA A 290 -2.37 -10.57 -24.53
CA ALA A 290 -3.06 -11.71 -25.12
C ALA A 290 -4.56 -11.77 -24.68
N PRO A 291 -5.50 -12.15 -25.57
CA PRO A 291 -5.31 -12.74 -26.89
C PRO A 291 -5.13 -11.73 -28.05
N LEU A 292 -5.18 -10.40 -27.79
CA LEU A 292 -5.04 -9.41 -28.85
C LEU A 292 -3.58 -9.23 -29.27
N GLY A 293 -2.65 -9.26 -28.32
CA GLY A 293 -1.23 -9.08 -28.56
C GLY A 293 -0.38 -10.21 -27.96
N PRO A 294 0.96 -10.09 -28.02
CA PRO A 294 1.87 -11.17 -27.64
C PRO A 294 2.18 -11.25 -26.14
N ALA A 295 1.84 -10.23 -25.34
CA ALA A 295 2.14 -10.21 -23.91
C ALA A 295 1.18 -11.14 -23.16
N TYR A 296 1.70 -12.24 -22.64
CA TYR A 296 0.90 -13.27 -21.97
C TYR A 296 0.63 -12.91 -20.50
N GLN A 297 -0.62 -13.04 -20.08
CA GLN A 297 -1.06 -13.03 -18.69
C GLN A 297 -2.24 -14.01 -18.54
N ALA A 298 -2.21 -14.80 -17.49
CA ALA A 298 -3.29 -15.74 -17.15
C ALA A 298 -3.41 -15.87 -15.62
N GLY A 299 -4.56 -16.29 -15.15
CA GLY A 299 -4.81 -16.58 -13.74
C GLY A 299 -6.13 -17.34 -13.60
N THR A 300 -6.07 -18.55 -13.03
CA THR A 300 -7.28 -19.39 -12.81
C THR A 300 -8.34 -18.66 -11.99
N HIS A 301 -7.91 -17.89 -10.98
CA HIS A 301 -8.79 -17.18 -10.06
C HIS A 301 -9.01 -15.70 -10.44
N ALA A 302 -8.35 -15.21 -11.48
CA ALA A 302 -8.51 -13.83 -11.94
C ALA A 302 -9.96 -13.56 -12.36
N GLY A 303 -10.58 -12.51 -11.82
CA GLY A 303 -11.98 -12.18 -12.08
C GLY A 303 -12.98 -13.11 -11.39
N ASN A 304 -12.59 -13.84 -10.35
CA ASN A 304 -13.52 -14.71 -9.61
C ASN A 304 -14.70 -13.92 -9.02
N PRO A 305 -15.91 -14.48 -9.02
CA PRO A 305 -17.12 -13.78 -8.59
C PRO A 305 -17.06 -13.24 -7.15
N ALA A 306 -16.37 -13.93 -6.24
CA ALA A 306 -16.31 -13.51 -4.84
C ALA A 306 -15.53 -12.20 -4.69
N SER A 307 -14.32 -12.10 -5.28
CA SER A 307 -13.52 -10.87 -5.23
C SER A 307 -14.15 -9.74 -6.03
N ILE A 308 -14.75 -10.04 -7.19
CA ILE A 308 -15.42 -9.03 -8.03
C ILE A 308 -16.64 -8.44 -7.31
N LEU A 309 -17.53 -9.27 -6.73
CA LEU A 309 -18.71 -8.79 -6.02
C LEU A 309 -18.35 -8.07 -4.72
N SER A 310 -17.36 -8.55 -3.99
CA SER A 310 -16.81 -7.87 -2.82
C SER A 310 -16.25 -6.48 -3.20
N GLY A 311 -15.51 -6.39 -4.30
CA GLY A 311 -14.98 -5.14 -4.82
C GLY A 311 -16.07 -4.16 -5.24
N ILE A 312 -17.08 -4.62 -5.97
CA ILE A 312 -18.24 -3.79 -6.34
C ILE A 312 -18.91 -3.23 -5.09
N ALA A 313 -19.22 -4.09 -4.11
CA ALA A 313 -19.85 -3.67 -2.86
C ALA A 313 -18.97 -2.68 -2.06
N CYS A 314 -17.65 -2.88 -2.08
CA CYS A 314 -16.72 -1.92 -1.47
C CYS A 314 -16.80 -0.55 -2.13
N LEU A 315 -16.71 -0.49 -3.46
CA LEU A 315 -16.79 0.79 -4.18
C LEU A 315 -18.16 1.47 -4.04
N GLU A 316 -19.26 0.72 -3.93
CA GLU A 316 -20.59 1.26 -3.62
C GLU A 316 -20.62 1.95 -2.26
N VAL A 317 -19.99 1.36 -1.23
CA VAL A 317 -19.86 2.00 0.10
C VAL A 317 -19.03 3.28 0.03
N LEU A 318 -17.95 3.30 -0.78
CA LEU A 318 -17.09 4.47 -0.91
C LEU A 318 -17.72 5.65 -1.65
N GLN A 319 -18.91 5.48 -2.24
CA GLN A 319 -19.70 6.58 -2.83
C GLN A 319 -20.57 7.31 -1.79
N GLU A 320 -20.50 6.91 -0.48
CA GLU A 320 -21.18 7.62 0.59
C GLU A 320 -20.76 9.09 0.61
N GLU A 321 -21.75 9.99 0.70
CA GLU A 321 -21.52 11.42 0.80
C GLU A 321 -20.70 11.75 2.06
N ASP A 322 -19.77 12.71 1.96
CA ASP A 322 -18.89 13.18 3.04
C ASP A 322 -17.92 12.13 3.64
N LEU A 323 -17.76 10.94 3.06
CA LEU A 323 -16.88 9.91 3.60
C LEU A 323 -15.42 10.37 3.65
N TYR A 324 -14.92 10.92 2.55
CA TYR A 324 -13.52 11.38 2.46
C TYR A 324 -13.27 12.66 3.27
N ASP A 325 -14.28 13.55 3.40
CA ASP A 325 -14.21 14.70 4.31
C ASP A 325 -14.12 14.26 5.76
N ARG A 326 -14.82 13.18 6.14
CA ARG A 326 -14.73 12.57 7.46
C ARG A 326 -13.33 11.95 7.69
N PHE A 327 -12.76 11.29 6.69
CA PHE A 327 -11.39 10.77 6.76
C PHE A 327 -10.37 11.89 6.96
N GLU A 328 -10.46 12.95 6.20
CA GLU A 328 -9.58 14.12 6.32
C GLU A 328 -9.70 14.77 7.71
N LYS A 329 -10.92 14.96 8.18
CA LYS A 329 -11.17 15.49 9.53
C LYS A 329 -10.53 14.64 10.62
N TYR A 330 -10.68 13.31 10.55
CA TYR A 330 -10.14 12.41 11.56
C TYR A 330 -8.62 12.27 11.44
N GLY A 331 -8.07 12.30 10.23
CA GLY A 331 -6.63 12.34 9.98
C GLY A 331 -5.99 13.57 10.62
N LYS A 332 -6.55 14.76 10.39
CA LYS A 332 -6.10 16.00 11.04
C LYS A 332 -6.20 15.96 12.56
N MET A 333 -7.30 15.45 13.09
CA MET A 333 -7.46 15.30 14.55
C MET A 333 -6.37 14.42 15.16
N LEU A 334 -6.05 13.29 14.53
CA LEU A 334 -4.98 12.41 14.99
C LEU A 334 -3.62 13.10 14.91
N LYS A 335 -3.28 13.70 13.77
CA LYS A 335 -2.04 14.44 13.58
C LYS A 335 -1.85 15.50 14.67
N GLU A 336 -2.80 16.43 14.80
CA GLU A 336 -2.76 17.51 15.81
C GLU A 336 -2.68 16.96 17.24
N GLY A 337 -3.41 15.88 17.53
CA GLY A 337 -3.39 15.22 18.84
C GLY A 337 -2.04 14.59 19.16
N ILE A 338 -1.40 13.93 18.19
CA ILE A 338 -0.08 13.31 18.33
C ILE A 338 1.00 14.40 18.49
N GLU A 339 1.02 15.42 17.63
CA GLU A 339 1.98 16.53 17.68
C GLU A 339 1.87 17.29 19.00
N LYS A 340 0.66 17.60 19.46
CA LYS A 340 0.42 18.25 20.76
C LYS A 340 0.88 17.41 21.95
N ALA A 341 0.69 16.09 21.90
CA ALA A 341 1.20 15.19 22.92
C ALA A 341 2.73 15.14 22.91
N ALA A 342 3.35 15.10 21.73
CA ALA A 342 4.79 15.13 21.55
C ALA A 342 5.41 16.40 22.14
N ASP A 343 4.86 17.57 21.82
CA ASP A 343 5.27 18.86 22.37
C ASP A 343 5.18 18.88 23.91
N LYS A 344 4.08 18.37 24.47
CA LYS A 344 3.85 18.31 25.91
C LYS A 344 4.91 17.51 26.66
N TYR A 345 5.40 16.43 26.05
CA TYR A 345 6.37 15.52 26.67
C TYR A 345 7.82 15.71 26.15
N GLY A 346 8.05 16.67 25.25
CA GLY A 346 9.37 16.94 24.69
C GLY A 346 9.91 15.79 23.82
N ILE A 347 9.03 15.10 23.12
CA ILE A 347 9.38 14.02 22.19
C ILE A 347 9.36 14.56 20.76
N SER A 348 10.47 14.41 20.04
CA SER A 348 10.55 14.79 18.62
C SER A 348 9.74 13.82 17.77
N VAL A 349 8.70 14.31 17.09
CA VAL A 349 7.93 13.56 16.10
C VAL A 349 7.57 14.43 14.90
N THR A 350 7.57 13.81 13.72
CA THR A 350 7.01 14.36 12.49
C THR A 350 5.87 13.45 12.03
N VAL A 351 4.73 14.03 11.69
CA VAL A 351 3.55 13.29 11.24
C VAL A 351 3.22 13.67 9.80
N ASN A 352 3.46 12.76 8.87
CA ASN A 352 2.93 12.87 7.52
C ASN A 352 1.47 12.39 7.51
N GLN A 353 0.54 13.18 6.95
CA GLN A 353 -0.89 12.85 6.92
C GLN A 353 -1.49 13.30 5.59
N ILE A 354 -2.22 12.40 4.96
CA ILE A 354 -2.97 12.64 3.72
C ILE A 354 -4.35 12.02 3.89
N VAL A 355 -5.37 12.84 3.94
CA VAL A 355 -6.76 12.40 4.15
C VAL A 355 -6.86 11.48 5.37
N GLY A 356 -7.23 10.22 5.21
CA GLY A 356 -7.38 9.23 6.29
C GLY A 356 -6.17 8.31 6.47
N ALA A 357 -5.00 8.68 5.98
CA ALA A 357 -3.78 7.91 6.16
C ALA A 357 -2.68 8.78 6.76
N LEU A 358 -1.91 8.23 7.72
CA LEU A 358 -0.83 8.96 8.37
C LEU A 358 0.32 8.05 8.77
N THR A 359 1.51 8.62 8.91
CA THR A 359 2.70 7.94 9.45
C THR A 359 3.35 8.82 10.50
N VAL A 360 3.75 8.21 11.60
CA VAL A 360 4.41 8.89 12.73
C VAL A 360 5.88 8.52 12.73
N TYR A 361 6.75 9.51 12.56
CA TYR A 361 8.19 9.34 12.60
C TYR A 361 8.77 10.00 13.87
N PHE A 362 9.70 9.31 14.52
CA PHE A 362 10.43 9.86 15.66
C PHE A 362 11.65 10.63 15.17
N THR A 363 11.41 11.88 14.81
CA THR A 363 12.39 12.87 14.33
C THR A 363 11.76 14.25 14.40
N ASP A 364 12.58 15.30 14.42
CA ASP A 364 12.19 16.71 14.25
C ASP A 364 12.41 17.22 12.82
N GLU A 365 13.00 16.40 11.96
CA GLU A 365 13.24 16.74 10.57
C GLU A 365 12.07 16.32 9.66
N PRO A 366 11.81 17.01 8.55
CA PRO A 366 10.86 16.57 7.53
C PRO A 366 11.23 15.20 6.94
N VAL A 367 10.23 14.42 6.56
CA VAL A 367 10.42 13.13 5.88
C VAL A 367 9.74 13.19 4.51
N THR A 368 10.55 13.30 3.47
CA THR A 368 10.11 13.46 2.07
C THR A 368 10.68 12.41 1.10
N ASN A 369 11.57 11.55 1.61
CA ASN A 369 12.20 10.46 0.85
C ASN A 369 12.59 9.29 1.77
N TYR A 370 13.02 8.19 1.14
CA TYR A 370 13.36 6.95 1.85
C TYR A 370 14.57 7.07 2.80
N ALA A 371 15.58 7.86 2.43
CA ALA A 371 16.76 8.05 3.25
C ALA A 371 16.41 8.78 4.56
N GLU A 372 15.58 9.81 4.49
CA GLU A 372 15.07 10.55 5.65
C GLU A 372 14.18 9.64 6.53
N ALA A 373 13.27 8.85 5.94
CA ALA A 373 12.49 7.86 6.67
C ALA A 373 13.40 6.83 7.37
N GLY A 374 14.48 6.40 6.70
CA GLY A 374 15.48 5.49 7.24
C GLY A 374 16.22 6.04 8.46
N ALA A 375 16.50 7.35 8.47
CA ALA A 375 17.23 8.04 9.53
C ALA A 375 16.41 8.25 10.83
N THR A 376 15.09 8.05 10.82
CA THR A 376 14.21 8.20 11.99
C THR A 376 14.51 7.16 13.06
N ASP A 377 14.20 7.47 14.33
CA ASP A 377 14.49 6.62 15.49
C ASP A 377 13.57 5.40 15.56
N GLY A 378 14.07 4.24 15.12
CA GLY A 378 13.34 2.98 15.13
C GLY A 378 13.17 2.36 16.53
N GLU A 379 14.05 2.68 17.50
CA GLU A 379 13.91 2.16 18.88
C GLU A 379 12.76 2.86 19.59
N LYS A 380 12.66 4.20 19.47
CA LYS A 380 11.51 4.95 19.99
C LYS A 380 10.21 4.52 19.33
N PHE A 381 10.21 4.26 18.02
CA PHE A 381 9.04 3.71 17.35
C PHE A 381 8.65 2.34 17.93
N GLY A 382 9.62 1.47 18.21
CA GLY A 382 9.37 0.16 18.82
C GLY A 382 8.78 0.26 20.22
N GLN A 383 9.26 1.20 21.05
CA GLN A 383 8.69 1.50 22.38
C GLN A 383 7.25 2.02 22.25
N PHE A 384 7.04 2.97 21.36
CA PHE A 384 5.72 3.54 21.06
C PHE A 384 4.74 2.47 20.58
N PHE A 385 5.11 1.65 19.61
CA PHE A 385 4.28 0.54 19.10
C PHE A 385 3.81 -0.39 20.22
N LYS A 386 4.75 -0.84 21.09
CA LYS A 386 4.43 -1.73 22.21
C LYS A 386 3.50 -1.05 23.21
N GLY A 387 3.77 0.22 23.54
CA GLY A 387 2.92 1.01 24.43
C GLY A 387 1.51 1.18 23.87
N MET A 388 1.36 1.50 22.59
CA MET A 388 0.06 1.65 21.93
C MET A 388 -0.72 0.32 21.92
N LEU A 389 -0.05 -0.80 21.65
CA LEU A 389 -0.68 -2.12 21.71
C LEU A 389 -1.23 -2.43 23.11
N GLU A 390 -0.47 -2.11 24.18
CA GLU A 390 -0.92 -2.27 25.58
C GLU A 390 -2.10 -1.35 25.94
N GLU A 391 -2.21 -0.19 25.31
CA GLU A 391 -3.35 0.73 25.45
C GLU A 391 -4.53 0.37 24.52
N GLY A 392 -4.48 -0.76 23.80
CA GLY A 392 -5.58 -1.23 22.94
C GLY A 392 -5.62 -0.59 21.55
N ILE A 393 -4.50 -0.12 21.03
CA ILE A 393 -4.38 0.45 19.69
C ILE A 393 -3.48 -0.45 18.85
N ASN A 394 -4.03 -1.01 17.78
CA ASN A 394 -3.29 -1.88 16.86
C ASN A 394 -2.72 -1.08 15.68
N LEU A 395 -1.40 -1.08 15.60
CA LEU A 395 -0.61 -0.42 14.55
C LEU A 395 0.15 -1.45 13.72
N ALA A 396 0.75 -1.01 12.60
CA ALA A 396 1.70 -1.85 11.88
C ALA A 396 3.04 -1.95 12.62
N PRO A 397 3.68 -3.14 12.68
CA PRO A 397 4.94 -3.32 13.41
C PRO A 397 6.17 -2.86 12.60
N SER A 398 6.10 -1.65 12.03
CA SER A 398 7.17 -1.04 11.25
C SER A 398 7.04 0.48 11.23
N LYS A 399 8.15 1.19 11.43
CA LYS A 399 8.20 2.66 11.37
C LYS A 399 7.93 3.23 9.96
N TYR A 400 7.96 2.39 8.93
CA TYR A 400 7.70 2.76 7.55
C TYR A 400 6.23 2.66 7.15
N GLU A 401 5.41 1.99 7.96
CA GLU A 401 4.02 1.72 7.62
C GLU A 401 3.08 2.86 8.01
N ALA A 402 2.02 2.98 7.23
CA ALA A 402 0.97 3.95 7.49
C ALA A 402 -0.11 3.40 8.42
N TRP A 403 -0.75 4.30 9.16
CA TRP A 403 -2.02 4.08 9.83
C TRP A 403 -3.15 4.43 8.88
N PHE A 404 -4.22 3.65 8.93
CA PHE A 404 -5.36 3.84 8.04
C PHE A 404 -6.65 4.03 8.82
N ILE A 405 -7.31 5.16 8.61
CA ILE A 405 -8.68 5.39 9.06
C ILE A 405 -9.64 4.67 8.12
N THR A 406 -10.66 4.04 8.67
CA THR A 406 -11.71 3.32 7.95
C THR A 406 -13.06 4.02 8.15
N SER A 407 -14.06 3.69 7.32
CA SER A 407 -15.41 4.26 7.46
C SER A 407 -16.09 3.92 8.80
N ALA A 408 -15.58 2.88 9.48
CA ALA A 408 -16.10 2.41 10.76
C ALA A 408 -15.51 3.13 11.98
N HIS A 409 -14.40 3.88 11.82
CA HIS A 409 -13.87 4.69 12.92
C HIS A 409 -14.84 5.82 13.29
N SER A 410 -15.07 5.98 14.57
CA SER A 410 -15.85 7.08 15.13
C SER A 410 -14.94 8.18 15.72
N LYS A 411 -15.52 9.34 15.98
CA LYS A 411 -14.80 10.42 16.70
C LYS A 411 -14.29 9.95 18.07
N ALA A 412 -15.04 9.09 18.76
CA ALA A 412 -14.65 8.54 20.06
C ALA A 412 -13.40 7.65 19.95
N ASP A 413 -13.28 6.85 18.89
CA ASP A 413 -12.09 6.03 18.64
C ASP A 413 -10.84 6.91 18.41
N ILE A 414 -11.01 8.04 17.69
CA ILE A 414 -9.92 9.01 17.48
C ILE A 414 -9.50 9.65 18.81
N GLU A 415 -10.46 10.07 19.63
CA GLU A 415 -10.19 10.68 20.95
C GLU A 415 -9.55 9.68 21.91
N GLU A 416 -9.97 8.40 21.91
CA GLU A 416 -9.36 7.32 22.69
C GLU A 416 -7.92 7.06 22.23
N THR A 417 -7.66 7.07 20.94
CA THR A 417 -6.30 6.92 20.39
C THR A 417 -5.38 8.06 20.81
N ILE A 418 -5.85 9.31 20.75
CA ILE A 418 -5.07 10.47 21.22
C ILE A 418 -4.79 10.35 22.73
N HIS A 419 -5.74 9.85 23.52
CA HIS A 419 -5.51 9.59 24.94
C HIS A 419 -4.44 8.51 25.15
N ALA A 420 -4.47 7.42 24.40
CA ALA A 420 -3.46 6.37 24.43
C ALA A 420 -2.06 6.92 24.09
N VAL A 421 -1.94 7.74 23.03
CA VAL A 421 -0.68 8.43 22.69
C VAL A 421 -0.14 9.25 23.86
N ASN A 422 -0.99 10.06 24.53
CA ASN A 422 -0.58 10.84 25.69
C ASN A 422 -0.06 9.93 26.84
N THR A 423 -0.72 8.80 27.08
CA THR A 423 -0.32 7.84 28.12
C THR A 423 1.03 7.21 27.78
N VAL A 424 1.21 6.80 26.52
CA VAL A 424 2.45 6.15 26.05
C VAL A 424 3.63 7.13 26.09
N PHE A 425 3.45 8.35 25.58
CA PHE A 425 4.51 9.37 25.62
C PHE A 425 4.92 9.75 27.05
N ALA A 426 3.95 9.83 27.99
CA ALA A 426 4.27 10.03 29.40
C ALA A 426 5.14 8.91 29.99
N LYS A 427 4.86 7.65 29.63
CA LYS A 427 5.68 6.48 30.06
C LYS A 427 7.07 6.51 29.42
N MET A 428 7.18 6.78 28.11
CA MET A 428 8.46 6.84 27.40
C MET A 428 9.44 7.87 27.98
N VAL A 429 8.94 8.95 28.56
CA VAL A 429 9.81 9.98 29.20
C VAL A 429 10.21 9.58 30.63
N GLN A 430 9.41 8.74 31.32
CA GLN A 430 9.74 8.28 32.69
C GLN A 430 10.78 7.15 32.69
N ASP A 431 10.83 6.36 31.63
CA ASP A 431 11.72 5.21 31.49
C ASP A 431 13.11 5.58 30.93
N ASN A 432 13.32 6.85 30.53
CA ASN A 432 14.60 7.44 30.11
C ASN A 432 15.20 8.31 31.22
#